data_013ba92e1af78833bd461138ceb85914
#
_entry.id   013ba92e1af78833bd461138ceb85914
#
_cell.length_a   1.000
_cell.length_b   1.000
_cell.length_c   1.000
_cell.angle_alpha   90.00
_cell.angle_beta   90.00
_cell.angle_gamma   90.00
#
_symmetry.space_group_name_H-M   'P 1'
#
loop_
_entity.id
_entity.type
_entity.pdbx_description
1 polymer ?
#
loop_
_entity_poly.entity_id
_entity_poly.type
_entity_poly.pdbx_seq_one_letter_code
_entity_poly.pdbx_strand_id
1 'polypeptide(L)'
;MAREARRSMRVLMVHNDYARPSGEEHAVRAIAELLTGHGHEIAWFRKSSAGLDSVAGRVRAFFSGIYSVAARAEMAMLLDRQRVDLVQVQNLYPLISPSVLGVCRKRGLPVVMRCPNYRLFCPTGLHLWRGRICERCLYGKHWWCVARNCAHDVIKSTGYAIRSTVANVARMLVGNVDAFIVLSEFQKRRFAAGGIPAERIAVVPNVVDVAGFPDVAGGGDMVGFAGRLSPEKGVQEFMEAARALRKCRFAVAGDTADMPEVVRGAPPNVEFLGFLAGDALREFYGKARVIVLPSLWYEGFPNALGTAMGMGKPVVASRLGALPEIVDDGKTGLLAEPGNVDELAEKIDWLWQRPEVCRIMGQAAREKVAREYSPGVCYGKLMSVYEKAAASAEMRRGRAA
;
A
#
# COMPACT_ATOMS: atom_id res chain seq x y z
N MET A 1 -16.04 3.85 -31.40
CA MET A 1 -14.74 3.22 -31.66
C MET A 1 -14.75 1.84 -31.00
N ALA A 2 -14.64 0.78 -31.77
CA ALA A 2 -14.72 -0.60 -31.32
C ALA A 2 -13.65 -0.88 -30.30
N ARG A 3 -14.01 -1.39 -29.10
CA ARG A 3 -13.11 -2.02 -28.14
C ARG A 3 -12.52 -3.25 -28.86
N GLU A 4 -11.30 -3.17 -29.37
CA GLU A 4 -10.54 -4.38 -29.69
C GLU A 4 -10.63 -5.30 -28.46
N ALA A 5 -11.19 -6.48 -28.66
CA ALA A 5 -11.29 -7.49 -27.61
C ALA A 5 -9.86 -7.87 -27.20
N ARG A 6 -9.36 -7.26 -26.13
CA ARG A 6 -8.04 -7.62 -25.58
C ARG A 6 -8.05 -9.11 -25.25
N ARG A 7 -7.04 -9.81 -25.74
CA ARG A 7 -6.90 -11.26 -25.54
C ARG A 7 -6.92 -11.59 -24.05
N SER A 8 -7.77 -12.54 -23.64
CA SER A 8 -7.75 -13.11 -22.29
C SER A 8 -6.36 -13.64 -21.96
N MET A 9 -5.89 -13.35 -20.75
CA MET A 9 -4.60 -13.82 -20.22
C MET A 9 -4.83 -14.63 -18.96
N ARG A 10 -3.98 -15.61 -18.72
CA ARG A 10 -3.87 -16.27 -17.41
C ARG A 10 -2.74 -15.62 -16.62
N VAL A 11 -3.10 -14.87 -15.59
CA VAL A 11 -2.18 -14.13 -14.72
C VAL A 11 -1.93 -14.94 -13.44
N LEU A 12 -0.65 -15.26 -13.17
CA LEU A 12 -0.25 -15.88 -11.91
C LEU A 12 0.02 -14.79 -10.86
N MET A 13 -0.87 -14.67 -9.88
CA MET A 13 -0.70 -13.77 -8.74
C MET A 13 0.16 -14.44 -7.66
N VAL A 14 1.29 -13.81 -7.31
CA VAL A 14 2.22 -14.31 -6.28
C VAL A 14 2.10 -13.45 -5.03
N HIS A 15 1.65 -14.04 -3.92
CA HIS A 15 1.40 -13.30 -2.68
C HIS A 15 1.69 -14.12 -1.43
N ASN A 16 2.40 -13.54 -0.49
CA ASN A 16 2.52 -14.05 0.87
C ASN A 16 1.57 -13.27 1.77
N ASP A 17 0.51 -13.95 2.21
CA ASP A 17 -0.49 -13.36 3.10
C ASP A 17 0.12 -13.00 4.45
N TYR A 18 -0.30 -11.88 5.02
CA TYR A 18 0.03 -11.51 6.39
C TYR A 18 -0.77 -12.34 7.39
N ALA A 19 -0.27 -12.46 8.62
CA ALA A 19 -0.95 -13.17 9.70
C ALA A 19 -2.29 -12.49 10.10
N ARG A 20 -2.38 -11.17 9.91
CA ARG A 20 -3.59 -10.37 10.10
C ARG A 20 -3.97 -9.67 8.80
N PRO A 21 -5.28 -9.55 8.47
CA PRO A 21 -5.73 -8.81 7.31
C PRO A 21 -5.17 -7.39 7.28
N SER A 22 -4.73 -6.93 6.12
CA SER A 22 -4.17 -5.60 5.94
C SER A 22 -4.75 -4.93 4.69
N GLY A 23 -4.50 -3.63 4.54
CA GLY A 23 -4.88 -2.90 3.33
C GLY A 23 -4.20 -3.43 2.06
N GLU A 24 -3.09 -4.17 2.20
CA GLU A 24 -2.40 -4.80 1.06
C GLU A 24 -3.19 -5.98 0.50
N GLU A 25 -3.74 -6.87 1.36
CA GLU A 25 -4.62 -7.96 0.92
C GLU A 25 -5.89 -7.45 0.23
N HIS A 26 -6.46 -6.35 0.78
CA HIS A 26 -7.62 -5.72 0.13
C HIS A 26 -7.26 -5.23 -1.29
N ALA A 27 -6.15 -4.54 -1.45
CA ALA A 27 -5.71 -4.05 -2.75
C ALA A 27 -5.36 -5.20 -3.73
N VAL A 28 -4.77 -6.30 -3.25
CA VAL A 28 -4.49 -7.49 -4.06
C VAL A 28 -5.77 -8.13 -4.57
N ARG A 29 -6.77 -8.25 -3.71
CA ARG A 29 -8.10 -8.79 -4.06
C ARG A 29 -8.79 -7.90 -5.08
N ALA A 30 -8.81 -6.60 -4.88
CA ALA A 30 -9.39 -5.65 -5.81
C ALA A 30 -8.77 -5.73 -7.23
N ILE A 31 -7.46 -5.94 -7.32
CA ILE A 31 -6.79 -6.15 -8.62
C ILE A 31 -7.20 -7.48 -9.25
N ALA A 32 -7.30 -8.56 -8.47
CA ALA A 32 -7.73 -9.85 -8.98
C ALA A 32 -9.18 -9.79 -9.50
N GLU A 33 -10.08 -9.17 -8.74
CA GLU A 33 -11.48 -8.94 -9.13
C GLU A 33 -11.57 -8.07 -10.38
N LEU A 34 -10.78 -6.99 -10.47
CA LEU A 34 -10.70 -6.13 -11.65
C LEU A 34 -10.30 -6.91 -12.90
N LEU A 35 -9.27 -7.75 -12.81
CA LEU A 35 -8.80 -8.58 -13.92
C LEU A 35 -9.85 -9.63 -14.32
N THR A 36 -10.43 -10.31 -13.35
CA THR A 36 -11.47 -11.33 -13.58
C THR A 36 -12.72 -10.71 -14.23
N GLY A 37 -13.13 -9.53 -13.77
CA GLY A 37 -14.25 -8.76 -14.36
C GLY A 37 -14.01 -8.33 -15.81
N HIS A 38 -12.76 -8.34 -16.28
CA HIS A 38 -12.39 -8.08 -17.68
C HIS A 38 -12.05 -9.37 -18.46
N GLY A 39 -12.38 -10.55 -17.93
CA GLY A 39 -12.25 -11.83 -18.62
C GLY A 39 -10.85 -12.46 -18.56
N HIS A 40 -9.98 -12.01 -17.65
CA HIS A 40 -8.69 -12.67 -17.39
C HIS A 40 -8.85 -13.80 -16.38
N GLU A 41 -8.05 -14.85 -16.54
CA GLU A 41 -7.98 -15.95 -15.59
C GLU A 41 -6.91 -15.67 -14.52
N ILE A 42 -7.26 -15.86 -13.23
CA ILE A 42 -6.33 -15.69 -12.12
C ILE A 42 -5.92 -17.02 -11.53
N ALA A 43 -4.65 -17.33 -11.64
CA ALA A 43 -4.01 -18.41 -10.88
C ALA A 43 -3.29 -17.82 -9.66
N TRP A 44 -3.13 -18.61 -8.59
CA TRP A 44 -2.53 -18.13 -7.35
C TRP A 44 -1.33 -18.99 -6.95
N PHE A 45 -0.24 -18.32 -6.57
CA PHE A 45 0.85 -18.89 -5.78
C PHE A 45 0.87 -18.18 -4.44
N ARG A 46 0.29 -18.80 -3.42
CA ARG A 46 0.11 -18.20 -2.09
C ARG A 46 0.82 -18.97 -1.00
N LYS A 47 1.37 -18.23 -0.03
CA LYS A 47 1.83 -18.71 1.27
C LYS A 47 1.18 -17.86 2.35
N SER A 48 1.05 -18.37 3.56
CA SER A 48 0.49 -17.63 4.69
C SER A 48 1.51 -17.51 5.81
N SER A 49 1.60 -16.32 6.40
CA SER A 49 2.39 -16.06 7.60
C SER A 49 1.69 -16.49 8.90
N ALA A 50 0.46 -17.00 8.83
CA ALA A 50 -0.23 -17.57 9.99
C ALA A 50 0.58 -18.74 10.57
N GLY A 51 0.71 -18.79 11.89
CA GLY A 51 1.44 -19.86 12.59
C GLY A 51 2.96 -19.71 12.62
N LEU A 52 3.53 -18.55 12.24
CA LEU A 52 4.96 -18.27 12.34
C LEU A 52 5.41 -17.74 13.71
N ASP A 53 4.53 -17.73 14.72
CA ASP A 53 4.82 -17.17 16.04
C ASP A 53 5.75 -18.07 16.87
N SER A 54 5.85 -19.38 16.54
CA SER A 54 6.78 -20.31 17.17
C SER A 54 8.23 -20.02 16.82
N VAL A 55 9.18 -20.46 17.66
CA VAL A 55 10.63 -20.31 17.38
C VAL A 55 11.00 -20.95 16.06
N ALA A 56 10.52 -22.17 15.81
CA ALA A 56 10.76 -22.87 14.53
C ALA A 56 10.16 -22.13 13.35
N GLY A 57 8.96 -21.56 13.49
CA GLY A 57 8.33 -20.71 12.49
C GLY A 57 9.15 -19.45 12.16
N ARG A 58 9.69 -18.77 13.19
CA ARG A 58 10.55 -17.60 13.00
C ARG A 58 11.87 -17.92 12.32
N VAL A 59 12.52 -19.03 12.70
CA VAL A 59 13.73 -19.54 12.03
C VAL A 59 13.45 -19.87 10.57
N ARG A 60 12.37 -20.61 10.31
CA ARG A 60 11.93 -20.90 8.93
C ARG A 60 11.68 -19.61 8.12
N ALA A 61 10.97 -18.64 8.68
CA ALA A 61 10.69 -17.35 8.03
C ALA A 61 11.97 -16.56 7.73
N PHE A 62 12.97 -16.63 8.63
CA PHE A 62 14.27 -15.98 8.44
C PHE A 62 14.98 -16.53 7.20
N PHE A 63 15.22 -17.84 7.13
CA PHE A 63 15.94 -18.45 6.01
C PHE A 63 15.13 -18.42 4.72
N SER A 64 13.82 -18.73 4.77
CA SER A 64 12.94 -18.69 3.59
C SER A 64 12.84 -17.28 3.02
N GLY A 65 12.87 -16.23 3.84
CA GLY A 65 12.84 -14.84 3.39
C GLY A 65 14.09 -14.45 2.59
N ILE A 66 15.25 -15.08 2.86
CA ILE A 66 16.48 -14.85 2.11
C ILE A 66 16.41 -15.66 0.78
N TYR A 67 16.23 -16.97 0.89
CA TYR A 67 16.17 -17.89 -0.26
C TYR A 67 15.33 -19.12 0.06
N SER A 68 14.16 -19.26 -0.58
CA SER A 68 13.25 -20.40 -0.35
C SER A 68 13.41 -21.46 -1.44
N VAL A 69 14.14 -22.54 -1.13
CA VAL A 69 14.29 -23.69 -2.04
C VAL A 69 12.93 -24.34 -2.27
N ALA A 70 12.12 -24.50 -1.21
CA ALA A 70 10.80 -25.11 -1.29
C ALA A 70 9.85 -24.30 -2.20
N ALA A 71 9.72 -22.97 -1.97
CA ALA A 71 8.87 -22.14 -2.80
C ALA A 71 9.33 -22.11 -4.25
N ARG A 72 10.64 -22.18 -4.49
CA ARG A 72 11.20 -22.26 -5.84
C ARG A 72 10.82 -23.58 -6.54
N ALA A 73 10.90 -24.71 -5.86
CA ALA A 73 10.50 -26.03 -6.40
C ALA A 73 9.00 -26.08 -6.68
N GLU A 74 8.18 -25.58 -5.74
CA GLU A 74 6.72 -25.51 -5.91
C GLU A 74 6.33 -24.60 -7.08
N MET A 75 7.00 -23.44 -7.24
CA MET A 75 6.78 -22.54 -8.38
C MET A 75 7.13 -23.26 -9.70
N ALA A 76 8.22 -24.00 -9.74
CA ALA A 76 8.60 -24.77 -10.92
C ALA A 76 7.52 -25.80 -11.29
N MET A 77 7.07 -26.60 -10.32
CA MET A 77 6.01 -27.60 -10.51
C MET A 77 4.67 -26.97 -10.95
N LEU A 78 4.32 -25.82 -10.38
CA LEU A 78 3.11 -25.10 -10.79
C LEU A 78 3.17 -24.68 -12.26
N LEU A 79 4.30 -24.09 -12.67
CA LEU A 79 4.50 -23.60 -14.03
C LEU A 79 4.67 -24.75 -15.05
N ASP A 80 4.99 -25.97 -14.63
CA ASP A 80 5.00 -27.16 -15.48
C ASP A 80 3.59 -27.72 -15.70
N ARG A 81 2.68 -27.50 -14.73
CA ARG A 81 1.30 -28.01 -14.77
C ARG A 81 0.30 -27.04 -15.39
N GLN A 82 0.60 -25.75 -15.38
CA GLN A 82 -0.34 -24.72 -15.80
C GLN A 82 0.34 -23.76 -16.77
N ARG A 83 -0.36 -23.46 -17.88
CA ARG A 83 0.04 -22.35 -18.74
C ARG A 83 -0.20 -21.03 -18.00
N VAL A 84 0.81 -20.17 -17.99
CA VAL A 84 0.78 -18.82 -17.42
C VAL A 84 1.29 -17.85 -18.48
N ASP A 85 0.58 -16.75 -18.70
CA ASP A 85 0.96 -15.74 -19.68
C ASP A 85 1.78 -14.62 -19.02
N LEU A 86 1.53 -14.33 -17.74
CA LEU A 86 2.21 -13.27 -16.97
C LEU A 86 2.24 -13.61 -15.47
N VAL A 87 3.31 -13.22 -14.80
CA VAL A 87 3.44 -13.33 -13.34
C VAL A 87 3.37 -11.95 -12.71
N GLN A 88 2.36 -11.72 -11.85
CA GLN A 88 2.27 -10.51 -11.03
C GLN A 88 2.60 -10.81 -9.58
N VAL A 89 3.67 -10.18 -9.10
CA VAL A 89 4.13 -10.30 -7.72
C VAL A 89 3.55 -9.19 -6.87
N GLN A 90 3.00 -9.54 -5.70
CA GLN A 90 2.47 -8.60 -4.73
C GLN A 90 3.34 -8.54 -3.47
N ASN A 91 3.57 -9.69 -2.83
CA ASN A 91 4.41 -9.81 -1.65
C ASN A 91 5.15 -11.15 -1.66
N LEU A 92 6.46 -11.12 -1.43
CA LEU A 92 7.32 -12.31 -1.43
C LEU A 92 7.70 -12.79 -0.02
N TYR A 93 7.39 -12.01 1.01
CA TYR A 93 7.95 -12.24 2.33
C TYR A 93 6.91 -12.62 3.38
N PRO A 94 7.29 -13.52 4.31
CA PRO A 94 8.62 -14.09 4.51
C PRO A 94 8.86 -15.45 3.86
N LEU A 95 7.86 -16.16 3.31
CA LEU A 95 7.96 -17.58 2.97
C LEU A 95 8.23 -17.88 1.48
N ILE A 96 8.01 -16.92 0.58
CA ILE A 96 8.20 -17.12 -0.86
C ILE A 96 9.63 -16.78 -1.29
N SER A 97 10.11 -15.58 -0.96
CA SER A 97 11.39 -14.97 -1.33
C SER A 97 11.56 -14.65 -2.84
N PRO A 98 12.52 -13.78 -3.19
CA PRO A 98 12.83 -13.49 -4.59
C PRO A 98 13.38 -14.66 -5.41
N SER A 99 13.70 -15.79 -4.79
CA SER A 99 14.21 -16.99 -5.49
C SER A 99 13.27 -17.55 -6.56
N VAL A 100 11.95 -17.36 -6.41
CA VAL A 100 10.93 -17.82 -7.37
C VAL A 100 10.99 -17.03 -8.69
N LEU A 101 11.44 -15.78 -8.66
CA LEU A 101 11.48 -14.93 -9.86
C LEU A 101 12.45 -15.44 -10.91
N GLY A 102 13.58 -16.03 -10.47
CA GLY A 102 14.52 -16.66 -11.37
C GLY A 102 13.94 -17.87 -12.10
N VAL A 103 12.98 -18.57 -11.50
CA VAL A 103 12.25 -19.67 -12.16
C VAL A 103 11.34 -19.13 -13.26
N CYS A 104 10.59 -18.09 -12.98
CA CYS A 104 9.71 -17.42 -13.96
C CYS A 104 10.53 -16.88 -15.14
N ARG A 105 11.63 -16.19 -14.85
CA ARG A 105 12.52 -15.63 -15.87
C ARG A 105 13.14 -16.70 -16.78
N LYS A 106 13.61 -17.84 -16.21
CA LYS A 106 14.16 -18.95 -16.99
C LYS A 106 13.15 -19.57 -17.97
N ARG A 107 11.85 -19.48 -17.66
CA ARG A 107 10.76 -19.91 -18.55
C ARG A 107 10.32 -18.81 -19.53
N GLY A 108 11.02 -17.67 -19.56
CA GLY A 108 10.71 -16.56 -20.44
C GLY A 108 9.42 -15.82 -20.10
N LEU A 109 8.85 -16.03 -18.90
CA LEU A 109 7.61 -15.37 -18.50
C LEU A 109 7.86 -13.87 -18.20
N PRO A 110 6.93 -12.99 -18.61
CA PRO A 110 6.92 -11.62 -18.14
C PRO A 110 6.64 -11.57 -16.64
N VAL A 111 7.43 -10.77 -15.91
CA VAL A 111 7.29 -10.59 -14.46
C VAL A 111 7.05 -9.14 -14.13
N VAL A 112 5.90 -8.84 -13.53
CA VAL A 112 5.53 -7.53 -13.02
C VAL A 112 5.51 -7.58 -11.49
N MET A 113 6.12 -6.61 -10.82
CA MET A 113 6.12 -6.52 -9.36
C MET A 113 5.43 -5.26 -8.89
N ARG A 114 4.36 -5.41 -8.12
CA ARG A 114 3.71 -4.31 -7.44
C ARG A 114 4.40 -4.03 -6.11
N CYS A 115 4.68 -2.76 -5.86
CA CYS A 115 5.47 -2.29 -4.74
C CYS A 115 4.66 -1.27 -3.91
N PRO A 116 3.76 -1.73 -3.01
CA PRO A 116 2.92 -0.84 -2.21
C PRO A 116 3.69 -0.13 -1.08
N ASN A 117 4.93 -0.52 -0.85
CA ASN A 117 5.82 0.01 0.19
C ASN A 117 7.26 0.06 -0.33
N TYR A 118 8.21 0.47 0.52
CA TYR A 118 9.60 0.70 0.14
C TYR A 118 10.56 -0.46 0.47
N ARG A 119 10.06 -1.70 0.61
CA ARG A 119 10.89 -2.88 1.00
C ARG A 119 12.00 -3.23 0.02
N LEU A 120 11.97 -2.73 -1.20
CA LEU A 120 13.08 -2.90 -2.13
C LEU A 120 14.36 -2.21 -1.67
N PHE A 121 14.21 -1.12 -0.91
CA PHE A 121 15.33 -0.27 -0.49
C PHE A 121 15.45 -0.17 1.02
N CYS A 122 14.34 -0.04 1.73
CA CYS A 122 14.31 0.00 3.19
C CYS A 122 13.92 -1.37 3.74
N PRO A 123 14.77 -2.06 4.52
CA PRO A 123 14.48 -3.41 5.00
C PRO A 123 13.17 -3.53 5.80
N THR A 124 12.75 -2.48 6.52
CA THR A 124 11.44 -2.41 7.19
C THR A 124 10.31 -2.00 6.24
N GLY A 125 10.62 -1.35 5.13
CA GLY A 125 9.65 -0.84 4.14
C GLY A 125 9.05 0.52 4.46
N LEU A 126 9.42 1.15 5.58
CA LEU A 126 8.74 2.35 6.08
C LEU A 126 9.45 3.67 5.74
N HIS A 127 10.76 3.65 5.46
CA HIS A 127 11.58 4.86 5.39
C HIS A 127 11.40 5.77 6.63
N LEU A 128 11.23 5.15 7.80
CA LEU A 128 10.99 5.83 9.05
C LEU A 128 11.94 5.34 10.15
N TRP A 129 12.41 6.24 11.00
CA TRP A 129 13.17 5.95 12.19
C TRP A 129 12.89 6.99 13.28
N ARG A 130 12.40 6.55 14.44
CA ARG A 130 12.03 7.41 15.57
C ARG A 130 11.15 8.60 15.16
N GLY A 131 10.07 8.34 14.41
CA GLY A 131 9.11 9.35 13.97
C GLY A 131 9.63 10.29 12.88
N ARG A 132 10.84 10.07 12.32
CA ARG A 132 11.42 10.92 11.26
C ARG A 132 11.73 10.12 10.01
N ILE A 133 11.57 10.73 8.85
CA ILE A 133 11.91 10.12 7.57
C ILE A 133 13.39 9.73 7.54
N CYS A 134 13.65 8.51 7.07
CA CYS A 134 14.98 7.93 6.98
C CYS A 134 15.20 7.21 5.64
N GLU A 135 16.08 7.73 4.80
CA GLU A 135 16.43 7.18 3.49
C GLU A 135 17.85 6.56 3.44
N ARG A 136 18.47 6.30 4.59
CA ARG A 136 19.88 5.85 4.65
C ARG A 136 20.16 4.51 3.97
N CYS A 137 19.13 3.66 3.82
CA CYS A 137 19.27 2.37 3.15
C CYS A 137 19.05 2.43 1.63
N LEU A 138 18.70 3.60 1.06
CA LEU A 138 18.24 3.75 -0.32
C LEU A 138 19.23 3.20 -1.37
N TYR A 139 20.54 3.33 -1.11
CA TYR A 139 21.59 2.90 -2.04
C TYR A 139 22.22 1.55 -1.64
N GLY A 140 21.43 0.62 -1.12
CA GLY A 140 21.91 -0.70 -0.71
C GLY A 140 22.67 -0.73 0.61
N LYS A 141 22.73 0.38 1.36
CA LYS A 141 23.39 0.48 2.66
C LYS A 141 22.52 -0.10 3.79
N HIS A 142 22.05 -1.34 3.61
CA HIS A 142 21.06 -1.97 4.52
C HIS A 142 21.59 -2.21 5.93
N TRP A 143 22.90 -2.16 6.17
CA TRP A 143 23.52 -2.23 7.50
C TRP A 143 23.00 -1.14 8.46
N TRP A 144 22.51 -0.01 7.93
CA TRP A 144 21.87 1.02 8.74
C TRP A 144 20.60 0.51 9.47
N CYS A 145 19.94 -0.50 8.93
CA CYS A 145 18.80 -1.12 9.59
C CYS A 145 19.22 -1.78 10.91
N VAL A 146 20.39 -2.41 10.93
CA VAL A 146 20.97 -3.03 12.13
C VAL A 146 21.46 -1.96 13.10
N ALA A 147 22.30 -1.03 12.62
CA ALA A 147 22.88 0.02 13.45
C ALA A 147 21.85 0.90 14.18
N ARG A 148 20.65 1.06 13.57
CA ARG A 148 19.54 1.82 14.14
C ARG A 148 18.49 0.96 14.81
N ASN A 149 18.66 -0.36 14.80
CA ASN A 149 17.68 -1.32 15.30
C ASN A 149 16.25 -0.99 14.80
N CYS A 150 16.08 -0.82 13.46
CA CYS A 150 14.86 -0.28 12.87
C CYS A 150 13.61 -1.15 13.07
N ALA A 151 13.78 -2.46 13.39
CA ALA A 151 12.67 -3.36 13.69
C ALA A 151 12.39 -3.48 15.20
N HIS A 152 13.02 -2.65 16.05
CA HIS A 152 12.95 -2.69 17.51
C HIS A 152 13.37 -4.04 18.13
N ASP A 153 14.08 -4.86 17.35
CA ASP A 153 14.66 -6.15 17.70
C ASP A 153 15.90 -6.34 16.82
N VAL A 154 17.06 -6.56 17.45
CA VAL A 154 18.36 -6.63 16.74
C VAL A 154 18.41 -7.83 15.81
N ILE A 155 17.90 -8.98 16.25
CA ILE A 155 17.88 -10.21 15.42
C ILE A 155 17.00 -9.99 14.18
N LYS A 156 15.82 -9.42 14.39
CA LYS A 156 14.88 -9.09 13.30
C LYS A 156 15.45 -8.03 12.36
N SER A 157 16.07 -6.98 12.88
CA SER A 157 16.75 -5.94 12.10
C SER A 157 17.88 -6.52 11.26
N THR A 158 18.68 -7.43 11.83
CA THR A 158 19.75 -8.15 11.13
C THR A 158 19.20 -9.05 10.03
N GLY A 159 18.14 -9.83 10.31
CA GLY A 159 17.48 -10.67 9.30
C GLY A 159 16.94 -9.86 8.12
N TYR A 160 16.32 -8.73 8.40
CA TYR A 160 15.81 -7.83 7.36
C TYR A 160 16.95 -7.22 6.52
N ALA A 161 18.06 -6.81 7.17
CA ALA A 161 19.22 -6.28 6.48
C ALA A 161 19.90 -7.33 5.56
N ILE A 162 20.13 -8.54 6.09
CA ILE A 162 20.73 -9.65 5.31
C ILE A 162 19.85 -9.98 4.11
N ARG A 163 18.56 -10.19 4.32
CA ARG A 163 17.59 -10.48 3.24
C ARG A 163 17.65 -9.44 2.13
N SER A 164 17.59 -8.15 2.51
CA SER A 164 17.61 -7.05 1.54
C SER A 164 18.97 -6.94 0.83
N THR A 165 20.08 -7.15 1.56
CA THR A 165 21.43 -7.13 0.99
C THR A 165 21.62 -8.27 -0.02
N VAL A 166 21.26 -9.49 0.33
CA VAL A 166 21.37 -10.64 -0.57
C VAL A 166 20.53 -10.44 -1.83
N ALA A 167 19.26 -10.01 -1.67
CA ALA A 167 18.38 -9.73 -2.81
C ALA A 167 18.94 -8.65 -3.74
N ASN A 168 19.58 -7.61 -3.18
CA ASN A 168 20.17 -6.51 -3.93
C ASN A 168 21.48 -6.94 -4.63
N VAL A 169 22.45 -7.50 -3.90
CA VAL A 169 23.76 -7.91 -4.44
C VAL A 169 23.58 -8.97 -5.52
N ALA A 170 22.76 -9.97 -5.27
CA ALA A 170 22.45 -11.01 -6.26
C ALA A 170 21.45 -10.54 -7.35
N ARG A 171 21.05 -9.27 -7.35
CA ARG A 171 20.10 -8.68 -8.31
C ARG A 171 18.81 -9.50 -8.48
N MET A 172 18.38 -10.18 -7.42
CA MET A 172 17.28 -11.14 -7.48
C MET A 172 15.94 -10.51 -7.84
N LEU A 173 15.74 -9.24 -7.48
CA LEU A 173 14.54 -8.47 -7.82
C LEU A 173 14.75 -7.72 -9.14
N VAL A 174 15.63 -6.75 -9.18
CA VAL A 174 15.84 -5.89 -10.36
C VAL A 174 16.28 -6.68 -11.59
N GLY A 175 17.01 -7.77 -11.40
CA GLY A 175 17.46 -8.67 -12.48
C GLY A 175 16.35 -9.55 -13.08
N ASN A 176 15.28 -9.84 -12.34
CA ASN A 176 14.26 -10.82 -12.75
C ASN A 176 12.85 -10.23 -12.94
N VAL A 177 12.62 -8.96 -12.63
CA VAL A 177 11.36 -8.25 -12.83
C VAL A 177 11.43 -7.40 -14.09
N ASP A 178 10.42 -7.43 -14.93
CA ASP A 178 10.37 -6.63 -16.17
C ASP A 178 9.83 -5.23 -15.94
N ALA A 179 8.80 -5.10 -15.11
CA ALA A 179 8.20 -3.82 -14.76
C ALA A 179 7.84 -3.76 -13.28
N PHE A 180 8.03 -2.59 -12.69
CA PHE A 180 7.65 -2.29 -11.31
C PHE A 180 6.44 -1.37 -11.30
N ILE A 181 5.40 -1.75 -10.57
CA ILE A 181 4.22 -0.93 -10.32
C ILE A 181 4.38 -0.27 -8.96
N VAL A 182 4.33 1.04 -8.95
CA VAL A 182 4.26 1.89 -7.76
C VAL A 182 2.92 2.63 -7.73
N LEU A 183 2.56 3.26 -6.61
CA LEU A 183 1.20 3.77 -6.40
C LEU A 183 1.08 5.28 -6.66
N SER A 184 2.22 6.01 -6.77
CA SER A 184 2.27 7.46 -6.94
C SER A 184 3.53 7.89 -7.69
N GLU A 185 3.53 9.09 -8.25
CA GLU A 185 4.72 9.68 -8.87
C GLU A 185 5.82 9.94 -7.84
N PHE A 186 5.46 10.33 -6.60
CA PHE A 186 6.43 10.42 -5.50
C PHE A 186 7.17 9.10 -5.30
N GLN A 187 6.44 7.99 -5.22
CA GLN A 187 7.04 6.67 -5.06
C GLN A 187 7.91 6.30 -6.26
N LYS A 188 7.49 6.63 -7.49
CA LYS A 188 8.29 6.44 -8.70
C LYS A 188 9.63 7.18 -8.63
N ARG A 189 9.63 8.45 -8.19
CA ARG A 189 10.87 9.22 -8.00
C ARG A 189 11.80 8.56 -6.96
N ARG A 190 11.25 8.03 -5.86
CA ARG A 190 12.05 7.31 -4.83
C ARG A 190 12.63 6.01 -5.36
N PHE A 191 11.86 5.26 -6.15
CA PHE A 191 12.31 4.00 -6.76
C PHE A 191 13.38 4.24 -7.82
N ALA A 192 13.25 5.27 -8.65
CA ALA A 192 14.28 5.68 -9.59
C ALA A 192 15.56 6.12 -8.88
N ALA A 193 15.46 6.92 -7.82
CA ALA A 193 16.60 7.31 -6.99
C ALA A 193 17.26 6.09 -6.30
N GLY A 194 16.51 5.03 -6.03
CA GLY A 194 17.01 3.75 -5.53
C GLY A 194 17.70 2.87 -6.56
N GLY A 195 17.81 3.33 -7.84
CA GLY A 195 18.54 2.65 -8.90
C GLY A 195 17.71 1.73 -9.79
N ILE A 196 16.37 1.80 -9.74
CA ILE A 196 15.53 1.14 -10.74
C ILE A 196 15.41 2.07 -11.96
N PRO A 197 15.67 1.59 -13.19
CA PRO A 197 15.48 2.39 -14.39
C PRO A 197 14.06 2.94 -14.51
N ALA A 198 13.92 4.25 -14.73
CA ALA A 198 12.63 4.94 -14.67
C ALA A 198 11.61 4.41 -15.69
N GLU A 199 12.09 3.93 -16.85
CA GLU A 199 11.28 3.31 -17.91
C GLU A 199 10.63 1.98 -17.48
N ARG A 200 11.19 1.33 -16.44
CA ARG A 200 10.64 0.10 -15.86
C ARG A 200 9.67 0.36 -14.72
N ILE A 201 9.45 1.62 -14.32
CA ILE A 201 8.57 1.98 -13.23
C ILE A 201 7.30 2.62 -13.80
N ALA A 202 6.17 2.03 -13.50
CA ALA A 202 4.85 2.54 -13.87
C ALA A 202 4.03 2.90 -12.64
N VAL A 203 3.24 3.96 -12.73
CA VAL A 203 2.31 4.37 -11.66
C VAL A 203 0.93 3.80 -11.93
N VAL A 204 0.51 2.87 -11.08
CA VAL A 204 -0.85 2.31 -11.04
C VAL A 204 -1.35 2.39 -9.60
N PRO A 205 -2.20 3.37 -9.26
CA PRO A 205 -2.71 3.54 -7.91
C PRO A 205 -3.64 2.39 -7.50
N ASN A 206 -4.07 2.40 -6.23
CA ASN A 206 -5.12 1.49 -5.78
C ASN A 206 -6.43 1.82 -6.48
N VAL A 207 -7.20 0.77 -6.78
CA VAL A 207 -8.54 0.91 -7.37
C VAL A 207 -9.50 1.45 -6.32
N VAL A 208 -10.27 2.47 -6.69
CA VAL A 208 -11.37 2.99 -5.87
C VAL A 208 -12.64 2.97 -6.72
N ASP A 209 -13.55 2.07 -6.39
CA ASP A 209 -14.84 1.97 -7.07
C ASP A 209 -15.86 2.91 -6.41
N VAL A 210 -16.01 4.09 -7.00
CA VAL A 210 -16.97 5.11 -6.53
C VAL A 210 -18.41 4.69 -6.74
N ALA A 211 -18.69 3.81 -7.71
CA ALA A 211 -20.06 3.36 -7.99
C ALA A 211 -20.61 2.50 -6.83
N GLY A 212 -19.72 1.80 -6.12
CA GLY A 212 -20.08 1.04 -4.92
C GLY A 212 -20.25 1.88 -3.66
N PHE A 213 -20.05 3.21 -3.69
CA PHE A 213 -20.15 4.08 -2.53
C PHE A 213 -21.36 5.01 -2.61
N PRO A 214 -22.16 5.15 -1.51
CA PRO A 214 -23.18 6.18 -1.44
C PRO A 214 -22.52 7.57 -1.54
N ASP A 215 -23.24 8.53 -2.11
CA ASP A 215 -22.85 9.93 -2.03
C ASP A 215 -23.33 10.50 -0.67
N VAL A 216 -22.38 10.73 0.21
CA VAL A 216 -22.63 11.24 1.57
C VAL A 216 -21.86 12.55 1.81
N ALA A 217 -21.64 13.31 0.74
CA ALA A 217 -20.90 14.58 0.80
C ALA A 217 -21.50 15.56 1.82
N GLY A 218 -20.63 16.16 2.64
CA GLY A 218 -20.98 17.20 3.59
C GLY A 218 -21.78 16.77 4.82
N GLY A 219 -22.25 15.52 4.88
CA GLY A 219 -22.95 15.01 6.06
C GLY A 219 -21.98 14.54 7.15
N GLY A 220 -22.51 14.41 8.37
CA GLY A 220 -21.79 13.83 9.50
C GLY A 220 -21.53 14.78 10.66
N ASP A 221 -21.27 14.18 11.81
CA ASP A 221 -21.14 14.86 13.10
C ASP A 221 -19.87 14.44 13.88
N MET A 222 -18.91 13.81 13.18
CA MET A 222 -17.65 13.40 13.79
C MET A 222 -16.44 13.61 12.87
N VAL A 223 -15.27 13.71 13.49
CA VAL A 223 -13.96 13.67 12.85
C VAL A 223 -13.45 12.23 12.90
N GLY A 224 -13.19 11.62 11.75
CA GLY A 224 -12.87 10.20 11.65
C GLY A 224 -11.39 9.92 11.35
N PHE A 225 -10.84 8.89 11.99
CA PHE A 225 -9.59 8.24 11.61
C PHE A 225 -9.88 6.78 11.26
N ALA A 226 -9.42 6.31 10.10
CA ALA A 226 -9.58 4.91 9.71
C ALA A 226 -8.23 4.31 9.31
N GLY A 227 -7.86 3.20 9.93
CA GLY A 227 -6.63 2.48 9.61
C GLY A 227 -6.02 1.74 10.78
N ARG A 228 -4.88 1.15 10.54
CA ARG A 228 -4.10 0.50 11.60
C ARG A 228 -3.62 1.56 12.61
N LEU A 229 -3.82 1.29 13.88
CA LEU A 229 -3.24 2.13 14.94
C LEU A 229 -1.76 1.81 15.04
N SER A 230 -0.95 2.76 14.64
CA SER A 230 0.51 2.66 14.72
C SER A 230 1.15 4.05 14.67
N PRO A 231 2.35 4.23 15.27
CA PRO A 231 2.98 5.54 15.37
C PRO A 231 3.16 6.24 14.00
N GLU A 232 3.50 5.47 12.97
CA GLU A 232 3.71 6.03 11.63
C GLU A 232 2.43 6.56 10.96
N LYS A 233 1.25 6.14 11.45
CA LYS A 233 -0.04 6.63 10.95
C LYS A 233 -0.50 7.93 11.62
N GLY A 234 0.28 8.41 12.62
CA GLY A 234 0.00 9.67 13.29
C GLY A 234 -1.22 9.61 14.23
N VAL A 235 -1.49 8.43 14.82
CA VAL A 235 -2.62 8.28 15.74
C VAL A 235 -2.45 9.14 16.98
N GLN A 236 -1.21 9.39 17.42
CA GLN A 236 -0.90 10.28 18.53
C GLN A 236 -1.28 11.73 18.20
N GLU A 237 -0.91 12.19 17.00
CA GLU A 237 -1.23 13.53 16.48
C GLU A 237 -2.75 13.71 16.38
N PHE A 238 -3.48 12.67 15.99
CA PHE A 238 -4.94 12.67 15.99
C PHE A 238 -5.52 12.82 17.39
N MET A 239 -4.94 12.14 18.40
CA MET A 239 -5.37 12.26 19.80
C MET A 239 -5.09 13.65 20.38
N GLU A 240 -3.94 14.25 20.06
CA GLU A 240 -3.59 15.59 20.52
C GLU A 240 -4.54 16.64 19.89
N ALA A 241 -4.83 16.52 18.59
CA ALA A 241 -5.83 17.37 17.93
C ALA A 241 -7.22 17.22 18.57
N ALA A 242 -7.61 16.00 18.96
CA ALA A 242 -8.87 15.77 19.68
C ALA A 242 -8.88 16.44 21.07
N ARG A 243 -7.75 16.47 21.79
CA ARG A 243 -7.62 17.21 23.08
C ARG A 243 -7.82 18.71 22.91
N ALA A 244 -7.30 19.27 21.81
CA ALA A 244 -7.47 20.68 21.49
C ALA A 244 -8.93 21.03 21.11
N LEU A 245 -9.61 20.11 20.43
CA LEU A 245 -10.96 20.32 19.85
C LEU A 245 -12.05 19.61 20.66
N ARG A 246 -12.18 19.91 21.94
CA ARG A 246 -13.08 19.22 22.90
C ARG A 246 -14.55 19.24 22.50
N LYS A 247 -15.00 20.19 21.67
CA LYS A 247 -16.39 20.32 21.20
C LYS A 247 -16.69 19.43 20.00
N CYS A 248 -15.67 18.90 19.33
CA CYS A 248 -15.83 17.98 18.21
C CYS A 248 -15.85 16.53 18.72
N ARG A 249 -16.70 15.70 18.15
CA ARG A 249 -16.65 14.24 18.32
C ARG A 249 -15.59 13.67 17.42
N PHE A 250 -14.77 12.81 17.96
CA PHE A 250 -13.75 12.07 17.22
C PHE A 250 -14.07 10.56 17.28
N ALA A 251 -13.78 9.84 16.19
CA ALA A 251 -13.95 8.40 16.17
C ALA A 251 -12.80 7.72 15.41
N VAL A 252 -12.40 6.56 15.92
CA VAL A 252 -11.30 5.76 15.41
C VAL A 252 -11.80 4.39 14.98
N ALA A 253 -11.68 4.08 13.70
CA ALA A 253 -11.91 2.76 13.10
C ALA A 253 -10.57 2.05 12.86
N GLY A 254 -10.21 1.14 13.75
CA GLY A 254 -8.96 0.38 13.69
C GLY A 254 -8.79 -0.55 14.89
N ASP A 255 -7.97 -1.59 14.73
CA ASP A 255 -7.64 -2.51 15.81
C ASP A 255 -6.81 -1.78 16.89
N THR A 256 -7.28 -1.80 18.11
CA THR A 256 -6.68 -1.12 19.27
C THR A 256 -5.62 -1.96 19.99
N ALA A 257 -5.48 -3.23 19.64
CA ALA A 257 -4.60 -4.18 20.34
C ALA A 257 -3.11 -3.79 20.25
N ASP A 258 -2.72 -3.12 19.18
CA ASP A 258 -1.31 -2.76 18.95
C ASP A 258 -0.87 -1.47 19.70
N MET A 259 -1.83 -0.67 20.22
CA MET A 259 -1.56 0.60 20.91
C MET A 259 -2.47 0.82 22.13
N PRO A 260 -2.47 -0.06 23.12
CA PRO A 260 -3.39 0.02 24.28
C PRO A 260 -3.14 1.28 25.15
N GLU A 261 -1.93 1.84 25.13
CA GLU A 261 -1.59 3.09 25.80
C GLU A 261 -2.30 4.30 25.20
N VAL A 262 -2.47 4.34 23.88
CA VAL A 262 -3.21 5.40 23.18
C VAL A 262 -4.68 5.37 23.59
N VAL A 263 -5.25 4.17 23.69
CA VAL A 263 -6.65 3.99 24.11
C VAL A 263 -6.85 4.48 25.55
N ARG A 264 -5.95 4.08 26.46
CA ARG A 264 -6.04 4.50 27.89
C ARG A 264 -5.84 6.00 28.08
N GLY A 265 -5.01 6.62 27.25
CA GLY A 265 -4.71 8.05 27.31
C GLY A 265 -5.59 8.93 26.43
N ALA A 266 -6.61 8.37 25.79
CA ALA A 266 -7.47 9.11 24.87
C ALA A 266 -8.32 10.16 25.60
N PRO A 267 -8.57 11.32 24.97
CA PRO A 267 -9.50 12.31 25.51
C PRO A 267 -10.96 11.82 25.42
N PRO A 268 -11.86 12.36 26.28
CA PRO A 268 -13.22 11.83 26.41
C PRO A 268 -14.10 12.02 25.18
N ASN A 269 -13.71 12.87 24.25
CA ASN A 269 -14.43 13.10 23.00
C ASN A 269 -13.97 12.16 21.86
N VAL A 270 -13.16 11.13 22.15
CA VAL A 270 -12.72 10.11 21.18
C VAL A 270 -13.39 8.78 21.45
N GLU A 271 -14.06 8.23 20.45
CA GLU A 271 -14.67 6.90 20.47
C GLU A 271 -13.82 5.92 19.64
N PHE A 272 -13.52 4.74 20.20
CA PHE A 272 -12.85 3.64 19.50
C PHE A 272 -13.88 2.60 19.07
N LEU A 273 -14.00 2.39 17.77
CA LEU A 273 -14.99 1.48 17.17
C LEU A 273 -14.41 0.10 16.83
N GLY A 274 -13.13 -0.12 17.12
CA GLY A 274 -12.44 -1.36 16.76
C GLY A 274 -12.23 -1.49 15.24
N PHE A 275 -11.92 -2.71 14.81
CA PHE A 275 -11.76 -3.01 13.39
C PHE A 275 -13.12 -3.05 12.69
N LEU A 276 -13.30 -2.20 11.68
CA LEU A 276 -14.51 -2.15 10.86
C LEU A 276 -14.24 -2.63 9.43
N ALA A 277 -15.19 -3.32 8.83
CA ALA A 277 -15.16 -3.78 7.45
C ALA A 277 -16.57 -3.72 6.81
N GLY A 278 -16.62 -3.81 5.49
CA GLY A 278 -17.91 -3.86 4.76
C GLY A 278 -18.82 -2.66 5.07
N ASP A 279 -20.08 -2.95 5.38
CA ASP A 279 -21.11 -1.93 5.62
C ASP A 279 -20.83 -1.07 6.86
N ALA A 280 -20.30 -1.67 7.94
CA ALA A 280 -19.94 -0.93 9.15
C ALA A 280 -18.85 0.13 8.87
N LEU A 281 -17.88 -0.19 8.02
CA LEU A 281 -16.88 0.78 7.61
C LEU A 281 -17.48 1.86 6.71
N ARG A 282 -18.41 1.52 5.82
CA ARG A 282 -19.14 2.50 5.01
C ARG A 282 -19.97 3.45 5.88
N GLU A 283 -20.66 2.90 6.87
CA GLU A 283 -21.44 3.69 7.84
C GLU A 283 -20.54 4.65 8.63
N PHE A 284 -19.38 4.19 9.08
CA PHE A 284 -18.37 5.05 9.72
C PHE A 284 -18.01 6.25 8.85
N TYR A 285 -17.65 6.02 7.57
CA TYR A 285 -17.35 7.13 6.66
C TYR A 285 -18.59 8.02 6.45
N GLY A 286 -19.78 7.43 6.36
CA GLY A 286 -21.04 8.18 6.23
C GLY A 286 -21.26 9.18 7.36
N LYS A 287 -21.00 8.76 8.61
CA LYS A 287 -21.10 9.59 9.82
C LYS A 287 -19.97 10.61 9.98
N ALA A 288 -18.87 10.47 9.29
CA ALA A 288 -17.77 11.42 9.36
C ALA A 288 -18.09 12.67 8.56
N ARG A 289 -17.80 13.86 9.13
CA ARG A 289 -17.74 15.14 8.42
C ARG A 289 -16.40 15.34 7.73
N VAL A 290 -15.32 14.99 8.43
CA VAL A 290 -13.94 15.11 7.97
C VAL A 290 -13.21 13.81 8.31
N ILE A 291 -12.40 13.32 7.39
CA ILE A 291 -11.47 12.21 7.65
C ILE A 291 -10.05 12.75 7.77
N VAL A 292 -9.31 12.25 8.75
CA VAL A 292 -7.97 12.72 9.08
C VAL A 292 -6.94 11.62 8.86
N LEU A 293 -5.87 11.92 8.12
CA LEU A 293 -4.71 11.05 7.88
C LEU A 293 -3.40 11.78 8.23
N PRO A 294 -3.02 11.87 9.50
CA PRO A 294 -1.86 12.64 9.95
C PRO A 294 -0.57 11.80 9.89
N SER A 295 -0.38 11.08 8.79
CA SER A 295 0.72 10.11 8.62
C SER A 295 2.09 10.77 8.71
N LEU A 296 3.03 10.13 9.42
CA LEU A 296 4.40 10.56 9.63
C LEU A 296 5.41 9.86 8.72
N TRP A 297 4.94 9.01 7.82
CA TRP A 297 5.76 8.23 6.89
C TRP A 297 5.33 8.42 5.44
N TYR A 298 6.15 7.94 4.52
CA TYR A 298 5.82 7.99 3.10
C TYR A 298 4.72 6.99 2.74
N GLU A 299 3.48 7.45 2.71
CA GLU A 299 2.37 6.67 2.15
C GLU A 299 2.59 6.46 0.65
N GLY A 300 2.14 5.29 0.14
CA GLY A 300 2.07 5.07 -1.31
C GLY A 300 0.74 5.56 -1.87
N PHE A 301 -0.35 4.90 -1.46
CA PHE A 301 -1.75 5.28 -1.71
C PHE A 301 -2.61 4.66 -0.59
N PRO A 302 -2.97 5.43 0.46
CA PRO A 302 -3.77 4.89 1.55
C PRO A 302 -5.19 4.55 1.10
N ASN A 303 -5.64 3.30 1.31
CA ASN A 303 -7.02 2.91 0.98
C ASN A 303 -8.05 3.74 1.75
N ALA A 304 -7.77 4.07 3.02
CA ALA A 304 -8.64 4.91 3.83
C ALA A 304 -8.88 6.29 3.20
N LEU A 305 -7.83 6.88 2.60
CA LEU A 305 -7.93 8.15 1.89
C LEU A 305 -8.78 8.01 0.61
N GLY A 306 -8.50 6.99 -0.20
CA GLY A 306 -9.26 6.72 -1.42
C GLY A 306 -10.74 6.47 -1.13
N THR A 307 -11.04 5.70 -0.07
CA THR A 307 -12.43 5.44 0.38
C THR A 307 -13.12 6.72 0.86
N ALA A 308 -12.45 7.51 1.72
CA ALA A 308 -13.01 8.77 2.22
C ALA A 308 -13.37 9.73 1.06
N MET A 309 -12.42 9.96 0.18
CA MET A 309 -12.62 10.82 -1.00
C MET A 309 -13.69 10.26 -1.93
N GLY A 310 -13.69 8.93 -2.17
CA GLY A 310 -14.69 8.25 -2.99
C GLY A 310 -16.12 8.34 -2.43
N MET A 311 -16.26 8.46 -1.11
CA MET A 311 -17.53 8.71 -0.42
C MET A 311 -17.87 10.20 -0.27
N GLY A 312 -17.13 11.09 -0.93
CA GLY A 312 -17.40 12.52 -0.89
C GLY A 312 -17.04 13.18 0.43
N LYS A 313 -16.06 12.65 1.16
CA LYS A 313 -15.59 13.27 2.41
C LYS A 313 -14.34 14.11 2.16
N PRO A 314 -14.30 15.36 2.64
CA PRO A 314 -13.08 16.13 2.67
C PRO A 314 -12.10 15.49 3.63
N VAL A 315 -10.81 15.62 3.35
CA VAL A 315 -9.77 15.03 4.17
C VAL A 315 -8.81 16.08 4.69
N VAL A 316 -8.28 15.88 5.91
CA VAL A 316 -7.11 16.58 6.41
C VAL A 316 -5.97 15.57 6.46
N ALA A 317 -4.91 15.79 5.68
CA ALA A 317 -3.82 14.84 5.56
C ALA A 317 -2.46 15.53 5.74
N SER A 318 -1.42 14.75 6.05
CA SER A 318 -0.06 15.30 6.13
C SER A 318 0.46 15.70 4.76
N ARG A 319 1.17 16.83 4.67
CA ARG A 319 1.91 17.29 3.49
C ARG A 319 3.18 16.46 3.31
N LEU A 320 3.04 15.16 3.09
CA LEU A 320 4.15 14.23 3.09
C LEU A 320 3.98 13.14 2.02
N GLY A 321 5.07 12.82 1.34
CA GLY A 321 5.13 11.68 0.42
C GLY A 321 4.18 11.84 -0.76
N ALA A 322 3.29 10.85 -0.94
CA ALA A 322 2.30 10.84 -2.00
C ALA A 322 1.02 11.60 -1.67
N LEU A 323 0.79 11.98 -0.41
CA LEU A 323 -0.47 12.60 0.01
C LEU A 323 -0.77 13.90 -0.74
N PRO A 324 0.21 14.80 -1.03
CA PRO A 324 -0.03 16.00 -1.85
C PRO A 324 -0.33 15.72 -3.33
N GLU A 325 -0.11 14.50 -3.83
CA GLU A 325 -0.51 14.11 -5.19
C GLU A 325 -1.99 13.65 -5.21
N ILE A 326 -2.47 13.12 -4.09
CA ILE A 326 -3.82 12.56 -3.95
C ILE A 326 -4.80 13.65 -3.50
N VAL A 327 -4.39 14.48 -2.54
CA VAL A 327 -5.20 15.58 -1.98
C VAL A 327 -4.76 16.89 -2.62
N ASP A 328 -5.67 17.53 -3.37
CA ASP A 328 -5.49 18.90 -3.86
C ASP A 328 -5.81 19.85 -2.72
N ASP A 329 -4.78 20.48 -2.13
CA ASP A 329 -4.90 21.36 -0.98
C ASP A 329 -5.85 22.53 -1.26
N GLY A 330 -6.81 22.77 -0.36
CA GLY A 330 -7.86 23.77 -0.51
C GLY A 330 -9.00 23.40 -1.47
N LYS A 331 -8.91 22.26 -2.20
CA LYS A 331 -9.91 21.85 -3.19
C LYS A 331 -10.60 20.53 -2.84
N THR A 332 -9.84 19.47 -2.55
CA THR A 332 -10.38 18.15 -2.22
C THR A 332 -10.17 17.80 -0.75
N GLY A 333 -9.49 18.64 -0.01
CA GLY A 333 -9.14 18.53 1.39
C GLY A 333 -8.09 19.57 1.76
N LEU A 334 -7.50 19.42 2.94
CA LEU A 334 -6.45 20.28 3.45
C LEU A 334 -5.19 19.46 3.79
N LEU A 335 -4.02 20.08 3.64
CA LEU A 335 -2.73 19.47 3.96
C LEU A 335 -2.08 20.22 5.13
N ALA A 336 -1.71 19.50 6.20
CA ALA A 336 -0.98 19.99 7.35
C ALA A 336 0.47 19.47 7.35
N GLU A 337 1.40 20.22 7.92
CA GLU A 337 2.79 19.76 8.06
C GLU A 337 2.85 18.53 8.99
N PRO A 338 3.62 17.48 8.60
CA PRO A 338 3.71 16.25 9.38
C PRO A 338 4.15 16.50 10.81
N GLY A 339 3.38 16.02 11.80
CA GLY A 339 3.66 16.18 13.22
C GLY A 339 3.34 17.56 13.80
N ASN A 340 2.86 18.50 12.98
CA ASN A 340 2.37 19.81 13.45
C ASN A 340 0.91 19.68 13.92
N VAL A 341 0.74 19.39 15.21
CA VAL A 341 -0.57 19.15 15.83
C VAL A 341 -1.43 20.42 15.83
N ASP A 342 -0.84 21.58 16.04
CA ASP A 342 -1.57 22.86 16.09
C ASP A 342 -2.19 23.16 14.72
N GLU A 343 -1.41 23.05 13.65
CA GLU A 343 -1.90 23.23 12.28
C GLU A 343 -2.95 22.16 11.92
N LEU A 344 -2.74 20.91 12.35
CA LEU A 344 -3.71 19.82 12.14
C LEU A 344 -5.05 20.17 12.80
N ALA A 345 -5.03 20.60 14.06
CA ALA A 345 -6.22 20.99 14.79
C ALA A 345 -6.91 22.22 14.17
N GLU A 346 -6.15 23.25 13.77
CA GLU A 346 -6.67 24.42 13.08
C GLU A 346 -7.43 24.05 11.79
N LYS A 347 -6.85 23.19 10.95
CA LYS A 347 -7.47 22.75 9.69
C LYS A 347 -8.71 21.88 9.92
N ILE A 348 -8.70 21.03 10.94
CA ILE A 348 -9.88 20.26 11.35
C ILE A 348 -11.00 21.20 11.81
N ASP A 349 -10.70 22.15 12.70
CA ASP A 349 -11.67 23.11 13.22
C ASP A 349 -12.24 24.00 12.10
N TRP A 350 -11.38 24.45 11.19
CA TRP A 350 -11.79 25.25 10.05
C TRP A 350 -12.82 24.54 9.17
N LEU A 351 -12.63 23.27 8.88
CA LEU A 351 -13.61 22.43 8.16
C LEU A 351 -14.85 22.15 9.04
N TRP A 352 -14.64 21.85 10.32
CA TRP A 352 -15.73 21.53 11.25
C TRP A 352 -16.78 22.63 11.31
N GLN A 353 -16.35 23.88 11.32
CA GLN A 353 -17.22 25.05 11.37
C GLN A 353 -17.88 25.39 10.02
N ARG A 354 -17.50 24.71 8.92
CA ARG A 354 -17.94 25.03 7.55
C ARG A 354 -18.50 23.79 6.81
N PRO A 355 -19.69 23.31 7.21
CA PRO A 355 -20.26 22.09 6.60
C PRO A 355 -20.49 22.23 5.09
N GLU A 356 -20.82 23.41 4.60
CA GLU A 356 -20.99 23.64 3.16
C GLU A 356 -19.66 23.54 2.40
N VAL A 357 -18.57 24.02 2.98
CA VAL A 357 -17.23 23.82 2.40
C VAL A 357 -16.86 22.36 2.38
N CYS A 358 -17.19 21.61 3.46
CA CYS A 358 -16.99 20.16 3.50
C CYS A 358 -17.76 19.46 2.36
N ARG A 359 -18.99 19.88 2.07
CA ARG A 359 -19.78 19.33 0.98
C ARG A 359 -19.13 19.58 -0.38
N ILE A 360 -18.69 20.84 -0.64
CA ILE A 360 -18.04 21.21 -1.90
C ILE A 360 -16.71 20.46 -2.09
N MET A 361 -15.86 20.44 -1.06
CA MET A 361 -14.58 19.73 -1.10
C MET A 361 -14.77 18.22 -1.25
N GLY A 362 -15.75 17.66 -0.55
CA GLY A 362 -16.08 16.23 -0.64
C GLY A 362 -16.53 15.82 -2.04
N GLN A 363 -17.36 16.65 -2.68
CA GLN A 363 -17.79 16.41 -4.05
C GLN A 363 -16.60 16.48 -5.02
N ALA A 364 -15.75 17.51 -4.91
CA ALA A 364 -14.52 17.61 -5.71
C ALA A 364 -13.57 16.42 -5.50
N ALA A 365 -13.47 15.93 -4.25
CA ALA A 365 -12.70 14.73 -3.93
C ALA A 365 -13.25 13.48 -4.62
N ARG A 366 -14.57 13.28 -4.60
CA ARG A 366 -15.24 12.16 -5.28
C ARG A 366 -15.05 12.22 -6.80
N GLU A 367 -15.18 13.40 -7.41
CA GLU A 367 -14.94 13.60 -8.83
C GLU A 367 -13.48 13.28 -9.22
N LYS A 368 -12.51 13.72 -8.43
CA LYS A 368 -11.10 13.40 -8.66
C LYS A 368 -10.87 11.88 -8.60
N VAL A 369 -11.41 11.19 -7.60
CA VAL A 369 -11.28 9.74 -7.46
C VAL A 369 -11.91 9.02 -8.65
N ALA A 370 -13.10 9.41 -9.07
CA ALA A 370 -13.77 8.83 -10.24
C ALA A 370 -12.97 8.99 -11.54
N ARG A 371 -12.33 10.15 -11.71
CA ARG A 371 -11.52 10.47 -12.90
C ARG A 371 -10.16 9.76 -12.91
N GLU A 372 -9.49 9.60 -11.76
CA GLU A 372 -8.08 9.21 -11.71
C GLU A 372 -7.82 7.80 -11.18
N TYR A 373 -8.74 7.26 -10.35
CA TYR A 373 -8.55 6.03 -9.59
C TYR A 373 -9.66 4.99 -9.80
N SER A 374 -10.60 5.25 -10.72
CA SER A 374 -11.70 4.32 -11.03
C SER A 374 -11.19 3.00 -11.60
N PRO A 375 -12.00 1.91 -11.51
CA PRO A 375 -11.66 0.60 -12.04
C PRO A 375 -11.19 0.62 -13.49
N GLY A 376 -11.89 1.36 -14.36
CA GLY A 376 -11.54 1.45 -15.78
C GLY A 376 -10.20 2.13 -16.04
N VAL A 377 -9.90 3.21 -15.30
CA VAL A 377 -8.61 3.92 -15.41
C VAL A 377 -7.48 3.05 -14.92
N CYS A 378 -7.63 2.42 -13.75
CA CYS A 378 -6.63 1.54 -13.19
C CYS A 378 -6.38 0.30 -14.07
N TYR A 379 -7.43 -0.29 -14.63
CA TYR A 379 -7.32 -1.39 -15.58
C TYR A 379 -6.53 -0.99 -16.82
N GLY A 380 -6.83 0.14 -17.43
CA GLY A 380 -6.10 0.63 -18.61
C GLY A 380 -4.61 0.83 -18.33
N LYS A 381 -4.27 1.43 -17.18
CA LYS A 381 -2.88 1.60 -16.73
C LYS A 381 -2.19 0.23 -16.49
N LEU A 382 -2.88 -0.70 -15.84
CA LEU A 382 -2.35 -2.04 -15.53
C LEU A 382 -2.06 -2.83 -16.81
N MET A 383 -2.98 -2.82 -17.78
CA MET A 383 -2.79 -3.49 -19.06
C MET A 383 -1.62 -2.93 -19.86
N SER A 384 -1.42 -1.62 -19.86
CA SER A 384 -0.24 -1.01 -20.49
C SER A 384 1.08 -1.49 -19.86
N VAL A 385 1.10 -1.74 -18.54
CA VAL A 385 2.28 -2.31 -17.87
C VAL A 385 2.49 -3.77 -18.28
N TYR A 386 1.43 -4.55 -18.39
CA TYR A 386 1.50 -5.96 -18.80
C TYR A 386 2.01 -6.10 -20.24
N GLU A 387 1.52 -5.26 -21.15
CA GLU A 387 1.97 -5.23 -22.55
C GLU A 387 3.48 -4.90 -22.64
N LYS A 388 3.94 -3.89 -21.90
CA LYS A 388 5.38 -3.53 -21.83
C LYS A 388 6.23 -4.67 -21.24
N ALA A 389 5.74 -5.32 -20.20
CA ALA A 389 6.45 -6.45 -19.59
C ALA A 389 6.52 -7.65 -20.54
N ALA A 390 5.46 -7.94 -21.29
CA ALA A 390 5.41 -8.99 -22.31
C ALA A 390 6.42 -8.71 -23.43
N ALA A 391 6.43 -7.50 -23.99
CA ALA A 391 7.40 -7.09 -25.01
C ALA A 391 8.86 -7.20 -24.51
N SER A 392 9.12 -6.80 -23.26
CA SER A 392 10.44 -6.97 -22.63
C SER A 392 10.85 -8.44 -22.53
N ALA A 393 9.92 -9.32 -22.16
CA ALA A 393 10.17 -10.76 -22.07
C ALA A 393 10.43 -11.39 -23.44
N GLU A 394 9.72 -10.97 -24.48
CA GLU A 394 9.94 -11.43 -25.87
C GLU A 394 11.32 -11.02 -26.40
N MET A 395 11.71 -9.77 -26.20
CA MET A 395 13.06 -9.30 -26.59
C MET A 395 14.17 -10.11 -25.89
N ARG A 396 13.97 -10.54 -24.64
CA ARG A 396 14.95 -11.39 -23.94
C ARG A 396 15.02 -12.79 -24.54
N ARG A 397 13.89 -13.39 -24.92
CA ARG A 397 13.86 -14.71 -25.57
C ARG A 397 14.58 -14.69 -26.90
N GLY A 398 14.34 -13.66 -27.71
CA GLY A 398 15.01 -13.50 -29.02
C GLY A 398 16.53 -13.26 -28.94
N ARG A 399 17.04 -12.75 -27.79
CA ARG A 399 18.49 -12.59 -27.58
C ARG A 399 19.18 -13.85 -27.02
N ALA A 400 18.40 -14.78 -26.50
CA ALA A 400 18.91 -16.02 -25.90
C ALA A 400 18.83 -17.22 -26.86
N ALA A 401 18.07 -17.10 -27.96
CA ALA A 401 18.04 -17.98 -29.12
C ALA A 401 19.11 -17.58 -30.15
#